data_9af45c6249a55b94fd749ba3a3850090
#
_entry.id   9af45c6249a55b94fd749ba3a3850090
#
_cell.length_a   1.000
_cell.length_b   1.000
_cell.length_c   1.000
_cell.angle_alpha   90.00
_cell.angle_beta   90.00
_cell.angle_gamma   90.00
#
_symmetry.space_group_name_H-M   'P 1'
#
loop_
_entity.id
_entity.type
_entity.pdbx_description
1 polymer ?
#
loop_
_entity_poly.entity_id
_entity_poly.type
_entity_poly.pdbx_seq_one_letter_code
_entity_poly.pdbx_strand_id
1 'polypeptide(L)'
;MSVNRLASVLRVLDAENRLLERADQKAISLLSALGVFMVFFVVYHRVIPVNPFTIVLFSTYLVVAATAIVSFILTVRPRIQRGEKSTEDVDEAVICEPAFFAGICQFPTLSAYREALENMVKDEASTIDVYTNQIFSLARVNAGKYKNIQRAVLLVIIALAVELILVVYLFINYHTHGA
;
A
#
# COMPACT_ATOMS: atom_id res chain seq x y z
N MET A 1 -38.44 1.00 -2.28
CA MET A 1 -37.45 0.21 -1.49
C MET A 1 -36.09 0.03 -2.20
N SER A 2 -36.01 0.20 -3.51
CA SER A 2 -34.81 -0.01 -4.36
C SER A 2 -33.69 1.03 -4.13
N VAL A 3 -34.01 2.30 -4.06
CA VAL A 3 -33.05 3.41 -3.88
C VAL A 3 -32.12 3.20 -2.67
N ASN A 4 -32.54 2.45 -1.67
CA ASN A 4 -31.79 2.20 -0.45
C ASN A 4 -30.68 1.13 -0.64
N ARG A 5 -30.84 0.20 -1.61
CA ARG A 5 -29.86 -0.87 -1.86
C ARG A 5 -28.64 -0.35 -2.60
N LEU A 6 -28.84 0.35 -3.71
CA LEU A 6 -27.76 0.94 -4.49
C LEU A 6 -26.96 1.94 -3.62
N ALA A 7 -27.64 2.80 -2.85
CA ALA A 7 -26.98 3.74 -1.94
C ALA A 7 -26.11 3.01 -0.89
N SER A 8 -26.55 1.85 -0.40
CA SER A 8 -25.76 1.06 0.54
C SER A 8 -24.51 0.46 -0.11
N VAL A 9 -24.63 -0.07 -1.32
CA VAL A 9 -23.50 -0.61 -2.09
C VAL A 9 -22.46 0.48 -2.38
N LEU A 10 -22.90 1.66 -2.82
CA LEU A 10 -22.02 2.80 -3.07
C LEU A 10 -21.29 3.28 -1.81
N ARG A 11 -21.94 3.25 -0.64
CA ARG A 11 -21.29 3.57 0.65
C ARG A 11 -20.18 2.56 0.99
N VAL A 12 -20.40 1.28 0.72
CA VAL A 12 -19.37 0.25 0.94
C VAL A 12 -18.19 0.47 0.00
N LEU A 13 -18.44 0.75 -1.28
CA LEU A 13 -17.40 1.08 -2.25
C LEU A 13 -16.58 2.29 -1.80
N ASP A 14 -17.23 3.34 -1.31
CA ASP A 14 -16.60 4.56 -0.81
C ASP A 14 -15.73 4.27 0.43
N ALA A 15 -16.23 3.41 1.32
CA ALA A 15 -15.47 2.97 2.49
C ALA A 15 -14.21 2.20 2.10
N GLU A 16 -14.29 1.28 1.14
CA GLU A 16 -13.14 0.52 0.64
C GLU A 16 -12.11 1.43 -0.06
N ASN A 17 -12.55 2.40 -0.86
CA ASN A 17 -11.67 3.39 -1.47
C ASN A 17 -10.93 4.23 -0.40
N ARG A 18 -11.63 4.68 0.64
CA ARG A 18 -11.02 5.42 1.75
C ARG A 18 -10.03 4.57 2.55
N LEU A 19 -10.27 3.26 2.69
CA LEU A 19 -9.32 2.35 3.31
C LEU A 19 -8.03 2.26 2.50
N LEU A 20 -8.14 2.16 1.17
CA LEU A 20 -6.99 2.16 0.26
C LEU A 20 -6.14 3.43 0.42
N GLU A 21 -6.79 4.58 0.39
CA GLU A 21 -6.15 5.90 0.53
C GLU A 21 -5.44 6.06 1.88
N ARG A 22 -6.11 5.65 2.97
CA ARG A 22 -5.51 5.66 4.31
C ARG A 22 -4.31 4.72 4.43
N ALA A 23 -4.34 3.57 3.75
CA ALA A 23 -3.22 2.63 3.71
C ALA A 23 -2.00 3.27 3.03
N ASP A 24 -2.20 3.92 1.89
CA ASP A 24 -1.14 4.60 1.15
C ASP A 24 -0.58 5.80 1.95
N GLN A 25 -1.44 6.60 2.58
CA GLN A 25 -1.01 7.71 3.45
C GLN A 25 -0.17 7.24 4.65
N LYS A 26 -0.57 6.16 5.32
CA LYS A 26 0.21 5.56 6.41
C LYS A 26 1.58 5.08 5.93
N ALA A 27 1.63 4.41 4.77
CA ALA A 27 2.88 3.95 4.19
C ALA A 27 3.84 5.11 3.89
N ILE A 28 3.35 6.19 3.28
CA ILE A 28 4.13 7.39 2.97
C ILE A 28 4.62 8.07 4.25
N SER A 29 3.77 8.23 5.26
CA SER A 29 4.14 8.86 6.53
C SER A 29 5.25 8.10 7.25
N LEU A 30 5.16 6.76 7.30
CA LEU A 30 6.17 5.91 7.92
C LEU A 30 7.48 5.90 7.12
N LEU A 31 7.39 5.92 5.79
CA LEU A 31 8.57 6.03 4.92
C LEU A 31 9.28 7.37 5.13
N SER A 32 8.54 8.46 5.26
CA SER A 32 9.09 9.79 5.55
C SER A 32 9.77 9.85 6.90
N ALA A 33 9.16 9.29 7.94
CA ALA A 33 9.75 9.19 9.26
C ALA A 33 11.07 8.40 9.22
N LEU A 34 11.08 7.21 8.60
CA LEU A 34 12.28 6.41 8.44
C LEU A 34 13.39 7.17 7.69
N GLY A 35 13.02 7.95 6.65
CA GLY A 35 13.96 8.81 5.91
C GLY A 35 14.62 9.86 6.80
N VAL A 36 13.87 10.51 7.68
CA VAL A 36 14.42 11.49 8.65
C VAL A 36 15.46 10.82 9.58
N PHE A 37 15.16 9.65 10.11
CA PHE A 37 16.08 8.90 10.95
C PHE A 37 17.33 8.45 10.18
N MET A 38 17.21 8.04 8.93
CA MET A 38 18.37 7.73 8.08
C MET A 38 19.29 8.93 7.87
N VAL A 39 18.74 10.14 7.69
CA VAL A 39 19.53 11.37 7.55
C VAL A 39 20.32 11.64 8.83
N PHE A 40 19.73 11.37 10.01
CA PHE A 40 20.43 11.49 11.28
C PHE A 40 21.74 10.67 11.30
N PHE A 41 21.72 9.42 10.85
CA PHE A 41 22.92 8.61 10.74
C PHE A 41 23.97 9.16 9.78
N VAL A 42 23.53 9.69 8.64
CA VAL A 42 24.43 10.30 7.65
C VAL A 42 25.15 11.53 8.24
N VAL A 43 24.44 12.33 9.03
CA VAL A 43 25.01 13.53 9.65
C VAL A 43 26.00 13.17 10.76
N TYR A 44 25.65 12.17 11.59
CA TYR A 44 26.43 11.82 12.76
C TYR A 44 27.45 10.70 12.55
N HIS A 45 27.62 10.19 11.34
CA HIS A 45 28.54 9.08 11.04
C HIS A 45 29.99 9.31 11.52
N ARG A 46 30.46 10.58 11.58
CA ARG A 46 31.81 10.93 12.01
C ARG A 46 32.03 10.80 13.52
N VAL A 47 30.95 10.83 14.30
CA VAL A 47 30.99 10.72 15.76
C VAL A 47 30.91 9.26 16.22
N ILE A 48 30.51 8.37 15.34
CA ILE A 48 30.35 6.95 15.64
C ILE A 48 31.72 6.27 15.70
N PRO A 49 32.15 5.75 16.86
CA PRO A 49 33.43 5.05 16.98
C PRO A 49 33.42 3.78 16.13
N VAL A 50 34.48 3.56 15.39
CA VAL A 50 34.63 2.39 14.51
C VAL A 50 35.11 1.20 15.35
N ASN A 51 34.18 0.45 15.93
CA ASN A 51 34.46 -0.81 16.58
C ASN A 51 33.52 -1.92 16.04
N PRO A 52 33.86 -3.21 16.25
CA PRO A 52 33.07 -4.31 15.65
C PRO A 52 31.59 -4.26 16.05
N PHE A 53 31.28 -3.83 17.25
CA PHE A 53 29.92 -3.75 17.77
C PHE A 53 29.07 -2.68 17.01
N THR A 54 29.63 -1.48 16.82
CA THR A 54 28.95 -0.40 16.08
C THR A 54 28.81 -0.73 14.60
N ILE A 55 29.80 -1.41 14.01
CA ILE A 55 29.70 -1.86 12.60
C ILE A 55 28.54 -2.85 12.43
N VAL A 56 28.41 -3.82 13.33
CA VAL A 56 27.32 -4.81 13.27
C VAL A 56 25.95 -4.13 13.44
N LEU A 57 25.80 -3.24 14.43
CA LEU A 57 24.55 -2.52 14.66
C LEU A 57 24.17 -1.64 13.46
N PHE A 58 25.13 -0.90 12.94
CA PHE A 58 24.91 -0.02 11.78
C PHE A 58 24.53 -0.81 10.53
N SER A 59 25.25 -1.91 10.24
CA SER A 59 24.93 -2.78 9.12
C SER A 59 23.55 -3.42 9.25
N THR A 60 23.19 -3.86 10.46
CA THR A 60 21.86 -4.41 10.75
C THR A 60 20.77 -3.36 10.51
N TYR A 61 20.97 -2.14 10.99
CA TYR A 61 20.06 -1.03 10.76
C TYR A 61 19.83 -0.78 9.26
N LEU A 62 20.92 -0.66 8.49
CA LEU A 62 20.83 -0.42 7.05
C LEU A 62 20.07 -1.51 6.31
N VAL A 63 20.32 -2.78 6.62
CA VAL A 63 19.63 -3.90 6.00
C VAL A 63 18.14 -3.88 6.33
N VAL A 64 17.78 -3.67 7.61
CA VAL A 64 16.38 -3.62 8.04
C VAL A 64 15.66 -2.41 7.44
N ALA A 65 16.29 -1.23 7.45
CA ALA A 65 15.73 -0.02 6.87
C ALA A 65 15.52 -0.17 5.35
N ALA A 66 16.49 -0.69 4.62
CA ALA A 66 16.35 -0.96 3.18
C ALA A 66 15.20 -1.93 2.89
N THR A 67 15.08 -3.00 3.67
CA THR A 67 13.99 -3.98 3.54
C THR A 67 12.62 -3.33 3.84
N ALA A 68 12.54 -2.44 4.82
CA ALA A 68 11.33 -1.68 5.13
C ALA A 68 10.95 -0.76 3.97
N ILE A 69 11.90 -0.02 3.40
CA ILE A 69 11.68 0.87 2.24
C ILE A 69 11.14 0.07 1.06
N VAL A 70 11.75 -1.04 0.71
CA VAL A 70 11.27 -1.92 -0.38
C VAL A 70 9.84 -2.39 -0.11
N SER A 71 9.54 -2.79 1.12
CA SER A 71 8.20 -3.24 1.52
C SER A 71 7.15 -2.13 1.38
N PHE A 72 7.50 -0.87 1.69
CA PHE A 72 6.61 0.28 1.48
C PHE A 72 6.40 0.59 0.00
N ILE A 73 7.47 0.59 -0.80
CA ILE A 73 7.37 0.81 -2.25
C ILE A 73 6.47 -0.24 -2.91
N LEU A 74 6.60 -1.51 -2.53
CA LEU A 74 5.74 -2.58 -3.02
C LEU A 74 4.28 -2.42 -2.59
N THR A 75 4.03 -1.75 -1.48
CA THR A 75 2.67 -1.47 -0.99
C THR A 75 2.01 -0.35 -1.78
N VAL A 76 2.75 0.73 -2.07
CA VAL A 76 2.25 1.91 -2.81
C VAL A 76 2.13 1.62 -4.31
N ARG A 77 2.88 0.64 -4.83
CA ARG A 77 2.85 0.30 -6.27
C ARG A 77 1.42 0.01 -6.72
N PRO A 78 0.93 0.68 -7.79
CA PRO A 78 -0.39 0.42 -8.35
C PRO A 78 -0.51 -1.05 -8.78
N ARG A 79 -1.48 -1.76 -8.23
CA ARG A 79 -1.85 -3.11 -8.68
C ARG A 79 -3.10 -2.99 -9.53
N ILE A 80 -2.92 -2.92 -10.84
CA ILE A 80 -4.03 -3.07 -11.78
C ILE A 80 -4.37 -4.56 -11.79
N GLN A 81 -5.38 -4.97 -11.06
CA GLN A 81 -5.93 -6.31 -11.22
C GLN A 81 -6.69 -6.34 -12.54
N ARG A 82 -6.17 -7.08 -13.51
CA ARG A 82 -7.01 -7.60 -14.57
C ARG A 82 -8.01 -8.52 -13.89
N GLY A 83 -9.29 -8.33 -14.19
CA GLY A 83 -10.37 -9.14 -13.64
C GLY A 83 -9.96 -10.61 -13.59
N GLU A 84 -10.21 -11.27 -12.47
CA GLU A 84 -9.88 -12.67 -12.27
C GLU A 84 -10.67 -13.46 -13.32
N LYS A 85 -9.97 -14.17 -14.20
CA LYS A 85 -10.58 -15.13 -15.10
C LYS A 85 -11.36 -16.10 -14.21
N SER A 86 -12.67 -16.04 -14.21
CA SER A 86 -13.49 -17.17 -13.78
C SER A 86 -13.09 -18.36 -14.64
N THR A 87 -12.61 -19.40 -13.97
CA THR A 87 -12.18 -20.68 -14.55
C THR A 87 -13.40 -21.48 -15.03
N GLU A 88 -14.17 -20.92 -15.96
CA GLU A 88 -15.12 -21.71 -16.76
C GLU A 88 -15.09 -21.12 -18.15
N ASP A 89 -14.80 -21.98 -19.11
CA ASP A 89 -14.68 -21.75 -20.54
C ASP A 89 -15.82 -20.86 -21.11
N VAL A 90 -15.58 -19.57 -21.18
CA VAL A 90 -16.37 -18.67 -22.02
C VAL A 90 -15.39 -17.87 -22.84
N ASP A 91 -15.57 -17.91 -24.15
CA ASP A 91 -14.85 -17.22 -25.18
C ASP A 91 -14.31 -15.85 -24.74
N GLU A 92 -13.13 -15.55 -25.20
CA GLU A 92 -12.24 -14.41 -24.91
C GLU A 92 -12.86 -13.04 -25.25
N ALA A 93 -14.13 -12.83 -24.89
CA ALA A 93 -14.73 -11.51 -24.85
C ALA A 93 -14.13 -10.78 -23.65
N VAL A 94 -13.19 -9.89 -23.92
CA VAL A 94 -12.68 -8.91 -22.96
C VAL A 94 -13.90 -8.23 -22.32
N ILE A 95 -14.23 -8.60 -21.08
CA ILE A 95 -15.36 -8.02 -20.35
C ILE A 95 -14.94 -6.60 -20.00
N CYS A 96 -15.31 -5.66 -20.88
CA CYS A 96 -15.16 -4.23 -20.63
C CYS A 96 -16.16 -3.80 -19.56
N GLU A 97 -15.74 -3.76 -18.30
CA GLU A 97 -16.60 -3.30 -17.20
C GLU A 97 -16.66 -1.76 -17.21
N PRO A 98 -17.83 -1.15 -17.47
CA PRO A 98 -17.94 0.30 -17.63
C PRO A 98 -17.78 1.10 -16.33
N ALA A 99 -17.80 0.45 -15.17
CA ALA A 99 -17.61 1.08 -13.87
C ALA A 99 -16.19 0.96 -13.31
N PHE A 100 -15.28 0.23 -13.98
CA PHE A 100 -13.94 -0.02 -13.49
C PHE A 100 -12.89 0.64 -14.38
N PHE A 101 -11.90 1.33 -13.77
CA PHE A 101 -10.87 2.06 -14.52
C PHE A 101 -10.19 1.23 -15.62
N ALA A 102 -9.77 0.00 -15.28
CA ALA A 102 -9.14 -0.88 -16.24
C ALA A 102 -10.09 -1.32 -17.37
N GLY A 103 -11.39 -1.48 -17.08
CA GLY A 103 -12.43 -1.77 -18.08
C GLY A 103 -12.73 -0.56 -18.95
N ILE A 104 -12.84 0.64 -18.37
CA ILE A 104 -13.06 1.88 -19.11
C ILE A 104 -11.97 2.10 -20.16
N CYS A 105 -10.70 1.85 -19.80
CA CYS A 105 -9.58 2.00 -20.73
C CYS A 105 -9.56 0.99 -21.88
N GLN A 106 -10.39 -0.04 -21.84
CA GLN A 106 -10.47 -1.06 -22.90
C GLN A 106 -11.51 -0.74 -23.97
N PHE A 107 -12.40 0.22 -23.73
CA PHE A 107 -13.39 0.63 -24.74
C PHE A 107 -12.70 1.34 -25.93
N PRO A 108 -12.97 0.91 -27.17
CA PRO A 108 -12.32 1.47 -28.35
C PRO A 108 -12.76 2.89 -28.67
N THR A 109 -14.01 3.26 -28.28
CA THR A 109 -14.59 4.57 -28.55
C THR A 109 -15.47 5.05 -27.39
N LEU A 110 -15.66 6.38 -27.32
CA LEU A 110 -16.58 7.00 -26.35
C LEU A 110 -18.04 6.54 -26.57
N SER A 111 -18.44 6.30 -27.80
CA SER A 111 -19.80 5.82 -28.13
C SER A 111 -20.05 4.42 -27.57
N ALA A 112 -19.09 3.50 -27.73
CA ALA A 112 -19.17 2.15 -27.19
C ALA A 112 -19.21 2.16 -25.65
N TYR A 113 -18.39 3.00 -25.02
CA TYR A 113 -18.44 3.19 -23.57
C TYR A 113 -19.79 3.73 -23.08
N ARG A 114 -20.32 4.76 -23.77
CA ARG A 114 -21.64 5.35 -23.42
C ARG A 114 -22.76 4.32 -23.50
N GLU A 115 -22.81 3.53 -24.57
CA GLU A 115 -23.80 2.47 -24.73
C GLU A 115 -23.71 1.41 -23.62
N ALA A 116 -22.51 0.96 -23.30
CA ALA A 116 -22.30 0.01 -22.21
C ALA A 116 -22.74 0.59 -20.85
N LEU A 117 -22.39 1.85 -20.57
CA LEU A 117 -22.79 2.53 -19.35
C LEU A 117 -24.32 2.72 -19.27
N GLU A 118 -24.97 3.15 -20.35
CA GLU A 118 -26.43 3.28 -20.41
C GLU A 118 -27.12 1.94 -20.18
N ASN A 119 -26.62 0.86 -20.77
CA ASN A 119 -27.19 -0.47 -20.59
C ASN A 119 -27.03 -0.97 -19.14
N MET A 120 -25.88 -0.69 -18.49
CA MET A 120 -25.66 -1.01 -17.08
C MET A 120 -26.64 -0.26 -16.16
N VAL A 121 -26.87 1.04 -16.40
CA VAL A 121 -27.71 1.88 -15.54
C VAL A 121 -29.20 1.63 -15.72
N LYS A 122 -29.64 1.06 -16.86
CA LYS A 122 -31.05 0.72 -17.12
C LYS A 122 -31.61 -0.32 -16.14
N ASP A 123 -30.75 -1.24 -15.67
CA ASP A 123 -31.14 -2.28 -14.72
C ASP A 123 -30.41 -2.11 -13.39
N GLU A 124 -31.16 -1.84 -12.32
CA GLU A 124 -30.62 -1.67 -10.99
C GLU A 124 -29.89 -2.94 -10.49
N ALA A 125 -30.38 -4.12 -10.84
CA ALA A 125 -29.76 -5.38 -10.43
C ALA A 125 -28.38 -5.53 -11.09
N SER A 126 -28.25 -5.26 -12.38
CA SER A 126 -27.00 -5.26 -13.12
C SER A 126 -25.99 -4.24 -12.53
N THR A 127 -26.49 -3.03 -12.23
CA THR A 127 -25.67 -1.99 -11.58
C THR A 127 -25.11 -2.46 -10.24
N ILE A 128 -25.94 -3.07 -9.38
CA ILE A 128 -25.55 -3.57 -8.07
C ILE A 128 -24.51 -4.70 -8.23
N ASP A 129 -24.67 -5.58 -9.20
CA ASP A 129 -23.77 -6.70 -9.42
C ASP A 129 -22.36 -6.21 -9.84
N VAL A 130 -22.29 -5.29 -10.78
CA VAL A 130 -21.03 -4.67 -11.22
C VAL A 130 -20.30 -4.00 -10.04
N TYR A 131 -20.99 -3.20 -9.23
CA TYR A 131 -20.36 -2.57 -8.07
C TYR A 131 -19.97 -3.57 -6.98
N THR A 132 -20.74 -4.66 -6.80
CA THR A 132 -20.40 -5.72 -5.85
C THR A 132 -19.10 -6.42 -6.25
N ASN A 133 -18.91 -6.73 -7.53
CA ASN A 133 -17.69 -7.29 -8.07
C ASN A 133 -16.50 -6.34 -7.88
N GLN A 134 -16.72 -5.05 -8.09
CA GLN A 134 -15.70 -4.03 -7.85
C GLN A 134 -15.28 -3.96 -6.37
N ILE A 135 -16.25 -3.95 -5.45
CA ILE A 135 -15.99 -3.95 -4.00
C ILE A 135 -15.18 -5.18 -3.61
N PHE A 136 -15.56 -6.35 -4.09
CA PHE A 136 -14.86 -7.59 -3.80
C PHE A 136 -13.40 -7.58 -4.27
N SER A 137 -13.18 -7.12 -5.51
CA SER A 137 -11.83 -6.96 -6.07
C SER A 137 -10.99 -5.95 -5.27
N LEU A 138 -11.59 -4.82 -4.90
CA LEU A 138 -10.94 -3.77 -4.12
C LEU A 138 -10.58 -4.24 -2.71
N ALA A 139 -11.49 -4.98 -2.05
CA ALA A 139 -11.23 -5.56 -0.73
C ALA A 139 -10.06 -6.54 -0.74
N ARG A 140 -9.90 -7.35 -1.79
CA ARG A 140 -8.74 -8.24 -1.97
C ARG A 140 -7.43 -7.45 -2.11
N VAL A 141 -7.44 -6.36 -2.90
CA VAL A 141 -6.28 -5.46 -3.01
C VAL A 141 -5.94 -4.87 -1.65
N ASN A 142 -6.94 -4.36 -0.93
CA ASN A 142 -6.79 -3.80 0.40
C ASN A 142 -6.17 -4.79 1.39
N ALA A 143 -6.70 -6.02 1.45
CA ALA A 143 -6.15 -7.07 2.32
C ALA A 143 -4.67 -7.34 2.04
N GLY A 144 -4.26 -7.40 0.77
CA GLY A 144 -2.86 -7.56 0.38
C GLY A 144 -1.98 -6.37 0.80
N LYS A 145 -2.46 -5.13 0.61
CA LYS A 145 -1.76 -3.91 1.03
C LYS A 145 -1.60 -3.87 2.55
N TYR A 146 -2.66 -4.13 3.31
CA TYR A 146 -2.59 -4.12 4.78
C TYR A 146 -1.59 -5.14 5.33
N LYS A 147 -1.53 -6.34 4.77
CA LYS A 147 -0.54 -7.34 5.15
C LYS A 147 0.90 -6.87 4.92
N ASN A 148 1.16 -6.19 3.81
CA ASN A 148 2.49 -5.63 3.52
C ASN A 148 2.82 -4.46 4.45
N ILE A 149 1.85 -3.58 4.74
CA ILE A 149 2.02 -2.48 5.70
C ILE A 149 2.37 -3.02 7.09
N GLN A 150 1.67 -4.03 7.58
CA GLN A 150 1.97 -4.63 8.88
C GLN A 150 3.41 -5.14 8.97
N ARG A 151 3.91 -5.79 7.92
CA ARG A 151 5.31 -6.24 7.85
C ARG A 151 6.29 -5.07 7.82
N ALA A 152 5.99 -4.05 7.01
CA ALA A 152 6.83 -2.86 6.91
C ALA A 152 6.87 -2.09 8.24
N VAL A 153 5.75 -1.95 8.95
CA VAL A 153 5.68 -1.34 10.29
C VAL A 153 6.56 -2.10 11.28
N LEU A 154 6.50 -3.43 11.28
CA LEU A 154 7.35 -4.24 12.15
C LEU A 154 8.85 -3.99 11.87
N LEU A 155 9.24 -3.94 10.60
CA LEU A 155 10.60 -3.64 10.20
C LEU A 155 11.06 -2.24 10.64
N VAL A 156 10.17 -1.24 10.54
CA VAL A 156 10.47 0.12 11.04
C VAL A 156 10.67 0.11 12.55
N ILE A 157 9.82 -0.59 13.31
CA ILE A 157 9.98 -0.72 14.76
C ILE A 157 11.34 -1.35 15.12
N ILE A 158 11.74 -2.41 14.39
CA ILE A 158 13.05 -3.04 14.59
C ILE A 158 14.18 -2.07 14.24
N ALA A 159 14.08 -1.34 13.13
CA ALA A 159 15.08 -0.34 12.75
C ALA A 159 15.25 0.74 13.81
N LEU A 160 14.15 1.31 14.31
CA LEU A 160 14.16 2.31 15.37
C LEU A 160 14.70 1.77 16.70
N ALA A 161 14.42 0.51 17.02
CA ALA A 161 14.97 -0.12 18.23
C ALA A 161 16.50 -0.28 18.13
N VAL A 162 17.01 -0.71 16.96
CA VAL A 162 18.46 -0.81 16.70
C VAL A 162 19.11 0.56 16.77
N GLU A 163 18.47 1.58 16.21
CA GLU A 163 18.93 2.96 16.26
C GLU A 163 19.01 3.49 17.69
N LEU A 164 17.97 3.27 18.48
CA LEU A 164 17.93 3.66 19.89
C LEU A 164 19.06 3.00 20.69
N ILE A 165 19.30 1.71 20.48
CA ILE A 165 20.42 0.99 21.13
C ILE A 165 21.75 1.64 20.75
N LEU A 166 21.94 2.00 19.48
CA LEU A 166 23.16 2.66 19.04
C LEU A 166 23.32 4.05 19.68
N VAL A 167 22.27 4.85 19.75
CA VAL A 167 22.30 6.18 20.38
C VAL A 167 22.64 6.07 21.86
N VAL A 168 22.01 5.14 22.60
CA VAL A 168 22.29 4.89 24.00
C VAL A 168 23.74 4.43 24.21
N TYR A 169 24.23 3.53 23.35
CA TYR A 169 25.62 3.10 23.41
C TYR A 169 26.60 4.25 23.19
N LEU A 170 26.36 5.13 22.22
CA LEU A 170 27.19 6.32 21.95
C LEU A 170 27.18 7.28 23.13
N PHE A 171 26.01 7.49 23.75
CA PHE A 171 25.89 8.36 24.91
C PHE A 171 26.71 7.84 26.10
N ILE A 172 26.62 6.53 26.41
CA ILE A 172 27.40 5.90 27.48
C ILE A 172 28.90 6.00 27.17
N ASN A 173 29.32 5.66 25.95
CA ASN A 173 30.72 5.68 25.56
C ASN A 173 31.32 7.09 25.62
N TYR A 174 30.56 8.11 25.23
CA TYR A 174 30.97 9.51 25.36
C TYR A 174 31.20 9.92 26.81
N HIS A 175 30.33 9.51 27.74
CA HIS A 175 30.45 9.83 29.16
C HIS A 175 31.57 9.06 29.85
N THR A 176 31.88 7.85 29.40
CA THR A 176 32.92 7.01 30.05
C THR A 176 34.33 7.27 29.51
N HIS A 177 34.48 7.76 28.27
CA HIS A 177 35.78 7.96 27.62
C HIS A 177 36.07 9.43 27.25
N GLY A 178 35.12 10.33 27.44
CA GLY A 178 35.23 11.77 27.10
C GLY A 178 35.45 12.69 28.30
N ALA A 179 35.60 12.12 29.52
CA ALA A 179 36.08 12.78 30.72
C ALA A 179 37.51 12.31 31.00
#